data_347f52171d240f24a6e47455b343f221
#
_entry.id   347f52171d240f24a6e47455b343f221
#
_cell.length_a   1.000
_cell.length_b   1.000
_cell.length_c   1.000
_cell.angle_alpha   90.00
_cell.angle_beta   90.00
_cell.angle_gamma   90.00
#
_symmetry.space_group_name_H-M   'P 1'
#
loop_
_entity.id
_entity.type
_entity.pdbx_description
1 polymer ?
#
loop_
_entity_poly.entity_id
_entity_poly.type
_entity_poly.pdbx_seq_one_letter_code
_entity_poly.pdbx_strand_id
1 'polypeptide(L)'
;MSNKIQVFAIPTGLLFLSLFIFVKTQTTTAEDIVTNKEQPSVQNNSDIGFIMRITAQGFDYGAQLGADVLYQKLKHMNYIPDLITKQNGVEMTITNLSIVDFSPPVGYAELIPDHGVRWILSINHTKVSGYWNYITRAWFTFQDEGSFLAVLHETILNITIEITRSSYGGVVMTVSECESIINLEMNLGSWLYNIVASLAQPFLENILQSQLCDIATGIIKVDAMSILEKLPVNITFQNNYVMDYSMLEPPYFTEDYMETYHKGEVTWKDDKEGIPFKPMPLIPLIETDRMLYLQISDHVFNSYCYAAFSHNMLSFEVTNDNLPGNILSTTCESGGLCIGRLLPKIGEQFPNESISLSVFNNLSPHWTFDDTIQLNFKGILNFNIPLKNGRNVSIFMIELDLKAHMSAVIKDSRLYSQIVKFTFKTINRKNSLYGENFNFYPLTNLVIKKYVIPRINDQGRIGIPLVMMSGTMVVNTELKIQKHTLTLGTDFEIKHL
;
A
#
# COMPACT_ATOMS: atom_id res chain seq x y z
N MET A 1 -19.87 -29.25 22.36
CA MET A 1 -18.43 -28.97 22.40
C MET A 1 -18.16 -27.83 21.45
N SER A 2 -17.83 -26.69 22.00
CA SER A 2 -17.70 -25.41 21.27
C SER A 2 -16.34 -25.33 20.58
N ASN A 3 -16.31 -25.41 19.25
CA ASN A 3 -15.11 -25.11 18.47
C ASN A 3 -14.94 -23.58 18.40
N LYS A 4 -14.06 -23.07 19.25
CA LYS A 4 -13.54 -21.72 19.14
C LYS A 4 -12.75 -21.62 17.81
N ILE A 5 -13.30 -20.87 16.86
CA ILE A 5 -12.54 -20.35 15.75
C ILE A 5 -11.56 -19.33 16.35
N GLN A 6 -10.30 -19.70 16.43
CA GLN A 6 -9.22 -18.75 16.70
C GLN A 6 -9.11 -17.84 15.47
N VAL A 7 -9.63 -16.63 15.61
CA VAL A 7 -9.32 -15.53 14.72
C VAL A 7 -7.87 -15.13 15.06
N PHE A 8 -6.91 -15.63 14.30
CA PHE A 8 -5.57 -15.10 14.33
C PHE A 8 -5.64 -13.66 13.78
N ALA A 9 -5.31 -12.72 14.63
CA ALA A 9 -5.04 -11.35 14.23
C ALA A 9 -3.86 -11.37 13.26
N ILE A 10 -4.12 -11.17 11.98
CA ILE A 10 -3.11 -11.01 10.92
C ILE A 10 -2.48 -9.64 11.12
N PRO A 11 -1.15 -9.52 11.18
CA PRO A 11 -0.47 -8.23 11.23
C PRO A 11 -0.88 -7.39 10.03
N THR A 12 -1.20 -6.14 10.27
CA THR A 12 -1.69 -5.13 9.31
C THR A 12 -0.64 -4.80 8.24
N GLY A 13 -0.47 -5.66 7.27
CA GLY A 13 0.49 -5.49 6.18
C GLY A 13 0.20 -6.33 4.93
N LEU A 14 -0.87 -7.11 4.89
CA LEU A 14 -0.86 -8.30 4.06
C LEU A 14 -2.14 -8.64 3.33
N LEU A 15 -2.72 -7.71 2.55
CA LEU A 15 -4.01 -8.02 1.93
C LEU A 15 -4.17 -7.54 0.50
N PHE A 16 -3.23 -7.96 -0.37
CA PHE A 16 -3.35 -7.66 -1.81
C PHE A 16 -3.92 -8.80 -2.68
N LEU A 17 -4.37 -9.91 -2.13
CA LEU A 17 -4.57 -11.12 -2.94
C LEU A 17 -5.98 -11.70 -3.03
N SER A 18 -7.01 -11.02 -2.54
CA SER A 18 -8.39 -11.39 -2.82
C SER A 18 -9.16 -10.21 -3.45
N LEU A 19 -8.68 -9.72 -4.56
CA LEU A 19 -9.19 -8.55 -5.28
C LEU A 19 -10.26 -8.94 -6.30
N PHE A 20 -11.47 -8.40 -6.14
CA PHE A 20 -12.59 -8.60 -7.04
C PHE A 20 -13.46 -7.34 -7.21
N ILE A 21 -13.77 -6.89 -8.41
CA ILE A 21 -14.15 -5.50 -8.72
C ILE A 21 -15.45 -5.28 -9.52
N PHE A 22 -16.20 -4.20 -9.22
CA PHE A 22 -17.32 -3.64 -10.01
C PHE A 22 -17.06 -2.19 -10.43
N VAL A 23 -17.06 -1.92 -11.71
CA VAL A 23 -17.11 -0.56 -12.24
C VAL A 23 -18.42 -0.34 -13.00
N LYS A 24 -19.07 0.77 -12.67
CA LYS A 24 -20.11 1.33 -13.50
C LYS A 24 -19.42 2.12 -14.60
N THR A 25 -19.38 1.56 -15.80
CA THR A 25 -18.82 2.23 -16.97
C THR A 25 -19.62 3.50 -17.29
N GLN A 26 -19.02 4.66 -17.11
CA GLN A 26 -19.38 5.84 -17.89
C GLN A 26 -18.43 5.89 -19.09
N THR A 27 -18.99 5.62 -20.26
CA THR A 27 -18.32 5.87 -21.53
C THR A 27 -18.26 7.36 -21.76
N THR A 28 -17.11 7.96 -21.57
CA THR A 28 -16.75 9.26 -22.12
C THR A 28 -15.73 9.04 -23.22
N THR A 29 -16.17 9.27 -24.44
CA THR A 29 -15.29 9.45 -25.60
C THR A 29 -14.61 10.80 -25.46
N ALA A 30 -13.31 10.80 -25.23
CA ALA A 30 -12.46 11.96 -25.35
C ALA A 30 -11.37 11.66 -26.39
N GLU A 31 -11.62 12.11 -27.61
CA GLU A 31 -10.57 12.51 -28.52
C GLU A 31 -10.08 13.88 -28.05
N ASP A 32 -8.91 13.93 -27.40
CA ASP A 32 -8.16 15.17 -27.23
C ASP A 32 -6.66 14.91 -27.26
N ILE A 33 -6.07 15.55 -28.19
CA ILE A 33 -4.71 15.95 -28.51
C ILE A 33 -3.67 15.57 -27.44
N VAL A 34 -2.98 14.46 -27.68
CA VAL A 34 -1.76 14.06 -26.97
C VAL A 34 -0.61 14.96 -27.44
N THR A 35 -0.26 15.97 -26.67
CA THR A 35 1.09 16.56 -26.75
C THR A 35 2.05 15.57 -26.14
N ASN A 36 2.90 14.97 -26.99
CA ASN A 36 4.01 14.11 -26.59
C ASN A 36 4.97 14.87 -25.67
N LYS A 37 4.78 14.78 -24.36
CA LYS A 37 5.89 14.88 -23.41
C LYS A 37 6.51 13.47 -23.34
N GLU A 38 7.74 13.35 -23.80
CA GLU A 38 8.50 12.11 -23.76
C GLU A 38 8.53 11.62 -22.29
N GLN A 39 7.87 10.51 -22.01
CA GLN A 39 8.16 9.75 -20.81
C GLN A 39 9.60 9.23 -20.96
N PRO A 40 10.43 9.30 -19.89
CA PRO A 40 11.75 8.68 -19.93
C PRO A 40 11.58 7.21 -20.29
N SER A 41 12.43 6.76 -21.18
CA SER A 41 12.53 5.34 -21.54
C SER A 41 12.93 4.56 -20.28
N VAL A 42 11.96 4.07 -19.52
CA VAL A 42 12.20 3.06 -18.50
C VAL A 42 12.77 1.85 -19.22
N GLN A 43 14.07 1.66 -19.09
CA GLN A 43 14.79 0.57 -19.72
C GLN A 43 14.22 -0.74 -19.15
N ASN A 44 13.49 -1.48 -19.97
CA ASN A 44 12.85 -2.76 -19.67
C ASN A 44 11.66 -2.74 -18.68
N ASN A 45 10.51 -2.27 -19.12
CA ASN A 45 9.19 -2.41 -18.49
C ASN A 45 8.74 -3.87 -18.24
N SER A 46 9.61 -4.86 -18.50
CA SER A 46 9.24 -6.28 -18.53
C SER A 46 9.19 -6.97 -17.16
N ASP A 47 9.54 -6.28 -16.08
CA ASP A 47 9.62 -6.90 -14.75
C ASP A 47 8.80 -6.13 -13.68
N ILE A 48 8.03 -5.10 -14.09
CA ILE A 48 7.24 -4.27 -13.18
C ILE A 48 5.85 -4.88 -12.98
N GLY A 49 5.58 -5.35 -11.77
CA GLY A 49 4.26 -5.84 -11.39
C GLY A 49 3.39 -4.80 -10.68
N PHE A 50 4.01 -3.72 -10.18
CA PHE A 50 3.31 -2.70 -9.40
C PHE A 50 3.99 -1.34 -9.54
N ILE A 51 3.20 -0.28 -9.74
CA ILE A 51 3.67 1.13 -9.74
C ILE A 51 2.91 1.89 -8.65
N MET A 52 3.65 2.71 -7.90
CA MET A 52 3.06 3.69 -6.99
C MET A 52 3.48 5.09 -7.44
N ARG A 53 2.50 5.98 -7.62
CA ARG A 53 2.72 7.40 -7.89
C ARG A 53 2.17 8.23 -6.74
N ILE A 54 3.00 9.11 -6.18
CA ILE A 54 2.60 10.15 -5.24
C ILE A 54 2.69 11.48 -5.97
N THR A 55 1.60 12.22 -6.02
CA THR A 55 1.54 13.52 -6.73
C THR A 55 2.04 14.65 -5.85
N ALA A 56 2.28 15.84 -6.44
CA ALA A 56 2.62 17.04 -5.70
C ALA A 56 1.61 17.33 -4.59
N GLN A 57 0.30 17.12 -4.82
CA GLN A 57 -0.74 17.26 -3.81
C GLN A 57 -0.54 16.29 -2.62
N GLY A 58 -0.11 15.07 -2.87
CA GLY A 58 0.21 14.11 -1.81
C GLY A 58 1.44 14.52 -1.00
N PHE A 59 2.46 15.08 -1.67
CA PHE A 59 3.63 15.63 -1.00
C PHE A 59 3.32 16.89 -0.20
N ASP A 60 2.49 17.80 -0.71
CA ASP A 60 2.03 18.99 0.03
C ASP A 60 1.29 18.61 1.31
N TYR A 61 0.41 17.61 1.24
CA TYR A 61 -0.26 17.09 2.43
C TYR A 61 0.75 16.52 3.45
N GLY A 62 1.74 15.77 3.00
CA GLY A 62 2.82 15.25 3.83
C GLY A 62 3.69 16.36 4.43
N ALA A 63 3.98 17.41 3.66
CA ALA A 63 4.73 18.58 4.10
C ALA A 63 4.01 19.35 5.22
N GLN A 64 2.69 19.50 5.11
CA GLN A 64 1.89 20.13 6.17
C GLN A 64 1.85 19.27 7.44
N LEU A 65 1.73 17.94 7.33
CA LEU A 65 1.83 17.04 8.48
C LEU A 65 3.19 17.15 9.19
N GLY A 66 4.28 17.24 8.41
CA GLY A 66 5.61 17.49 8.96
C GLY A 66 5.71 18.82 9.68
N ALA A 67 5.06 19.87 9.16
CA ALA A 67 4.97 21.19 9.80
C ALA A 67 4.24 21.11 11.15
N ASP A 68 3.15 20.35 11.24
CA ASP A 68 2.41 20.13 12.49
C ASP A 68 3.27 19.36 13.52
N VAL A 69 4.06 18.38 13.11
CA VAL A 69 5.02 17.68 13.98
C VAL A 69 6.10 18.64 14.47
N LEU A 70 6.64 19.49 13.61
CA LEU A 70 7.61 20.53 13.98
C LEU A 70 7.00 21.49 15.01
N TYR A 71 5.77 21.94 14.79
CA TYR A 71 5.05 22.79 15.74
C TYR A 71 4.98 22.17 17.13
N GLN A 72 4.59 20.89 17.21
CA GLN A 72 4.50 20.20 18.50
C GLN A 72 5.88 20.05 19.16
N LYS A 73 6.93 19.74 18.41
CA LYS A 73 8.30 19.62 18.93
C LYS A 73 8.81 20.96 19.48
N LEU A 74 8.61 22.06 18.74
CA LEU A 74 9.01 23.40 19.18
C LEU A 74 8.22 23.86 20.40
N LYS A 75 6.92 23.58 20.45
CA LYS A 75 6.05 23.92 21.60
C LYS A 75 6.46 23.23 22.90
N HIS A 76 7.01 22.03 22.81
CA HIS A 76 7.46 21.24 23.97
C HIS A 76 8.96 21.33 24.21
N MET A 77 9.66 22.20 23.48
CA MET A 77 11.09 22.42 23.66
C MET A 77 11.35 23.19 24.97
N ASN A 78 11.91 22.51 25.95
CA ASN A 78 12.17 23.07 27.27
C ASN A 78 13.55 23.71 27.42
N TYR A 79 14.44 23.54 26.46
CA TYR A 79 15.81 23.97 26.56
C TYR A 79 16.41 24.30 25.20
N ILE A 80 16.88 25.53 25.07
CA ILE A 80 17.76 25.97 23.99
C ILE A 80 19.14 26.18 24.63
N PRO A 81 20.24 25.62 24.09
CA PRO A 81 21.55 25.71 24.70
C PRO A 81 22.02 27.15 24.91
N ASP A 82 22.76 27.38 26.00
CA ASP A 82 23.41 28.68 26.27
C ASP A 82 24.47 28.94 25.20
N LEU A 83 24.61 30.19 24.83
CA LEU A 83 25.44 30.65 23.73
C LEU A 83 26.60 31.52 24.27
N ILE A 84 27.82 31.20 23.89
CA ILE A 84 29.00 31.94 24.27
C ILE A 84 29.79 32.27 23.00
N THR A 85 30.00 33.58 22.79
CA THR A 85 30.90 34.07 21.72
C THR A 85 32.02 34.91 22.29
N LYS A 86 33.23 34.74 21.72
CA LYS A 86 34.42 35.55 22.06
C LYS A 86 35.05 36.07 20.76
N GLN A 87 34.90 37.37 20.55
CA GLN A 87 35.43 38.01 19.34
C GLN A 87 36.03 39.39 19.66
N ASN A 88 37.20 39.67 19.19
CA ASN A 88 37.89 40.96 19.29
C ASN A 88 37.97 41.54 20.73
N GLY A 89 38.15 40.65 21.73
CA GLY A 89 38.20 41.05 23.16
C GLY A 89 36.86 41.28 23.81
N VAL A 90 35.80 40.95 23.12
CA VAL A 90 34.42 40.96 23.60
C VAL A 90 33.99 39.51 23.86
N GLU A 91 33.46 39.27 25.04
CA GLU A 91 32.79 38.02 25.38
C GLU A 91 31.31 38.28 25.58
N MET A 92 30.44 37.60 24.84
CA MET A 92 29.00 37.68 24.99
C MET A 92 28.46 36.30 25.32
N THR A 93 27.61 36.21 26.31
CA THR A 93 26.90 35.02 26.70
C THR A 93 25.39 35.26 26.62
N ILE A 94 24.66 34.39 25.97
CA ILE A 94 23.19 34.41 25.95
C ILE A 94 22.73 33.13 26.65
N THR A 95 21.88 33.29 27.66
CA THR A 95 21.39 32.19 28.49
C THR A 95 19.88 32.20 28.61
N ASN A 96 19.32 31.09 29.09
CA ASN A 96 17.87 30.95 29.33
C ASN A 96 17.01 31.32 28.11
N LEU A 97 17.47 30.92 26.92
CA LEU A 97 16.70 31.10 25.70
C LEU A 97 15.42 30.26 25.76
N SER A 98 14.30 30.89 25.46
CA SER A 98 12.99 30.25 25.40
C SER A 98 12.11 30.86 24.33
N ILE A 99 11.35 30.00 23.65
CA ILE A 99 10.29 30.41 22.71
C ILE A 99 9.08 30.78 23.56
N VAL A 100 8.68 32.03 23.50
CA VAL A 100 7.56 32.58 24.30
C VAL A 100 6.24 32.42 23.55
N ASP A 101 6.28 32.65 22.25
CA ASP A 101 5.12 32.62 21.36
C ASP A 101 5.58 32.37 19.95
N PHE A 102 4.81 31.55 19.19
CA PHE A 102 5.05 31.38 17.76
C PHE A 102 3.79 30.89 17.02
N SER A 103 3.66 31.31 15.76
CA SER A 103 2.57 30.88 14.90
C SER A 103 2.80 29.46 14.38
N PRO A 104 1.73 28.66 14.17
CA PRO A 104 1.85 27.37 13.51
C PRO A 104 2.56 27.52 12.14
N PRO A 105 3.54 26.67 11.83
CA PRO A 105 4.19 26.70 10.52
C PRO A 105 3.24 26.21 9.43
N VAL A 106 3.44 26.74 8.23
CA VAL A 106 2.80 26.23 7.01
C VAL A 106 3.86 25.51 6.21
N GLY A 107 3.57 24.26 5.82
CA GLY A 107 4.47 23.41 5.05
C GLY A 107 3.92 23.14 3.66
N TYR A 108 4.78 23.19 2.65
CA TYR A 108 4.49 22.73 1.29
C TYR A 108 5.72 22.07 0.68
N ALA A 109 5.51 21.31 -0.39
CA ALA A 109 6.56 20.54 -1.04
C ALA A 109 6.76 21.02 -2.48
N GLU A 110 8.01 21.07 -2.92
CA GLU A 110 8.39 21.28 -4.30
C GLU A 110 9.13 20.02 -4.78
N LEU A 111 8.62 19.36 -5.81
CA LEU A 111 9.27 18.22 -6.41
C LEU A 111 10.42 18.70 -7.32
N ILE A 112 11.59 18.10 -7.15
CA ILE A 112 12.78 18.42 -7.93
C ILE A 112 13.03 17.25 -8.90
N PRO A 113 12.84 17.45 -10.22
CA PRO A 113 13.03 16.40 -11.21
C PRO A 113 14.39 15.70 -11.06
N ASP A 114 14.37 14.37 -11.18
CA ASP A 114 15.55 13.48 -11.09
C ASP A 114 16.35 13.56 -9.78
N HIS A 115 15.81 14.22 -8.72
CA HIS A 115 16.56 14.44 -7.50
C HIS A 115 15.78 14.06 -6.23
N GLY A 116 14.62 14.66 -6.02
CA GLY A 116 13.88 14.43 -4.78
C GLY A 116 12.80 15.46 -4.50
N VAL A 117 12.72 15.92 -3.25
CA VAL A 117 11.70 16.89 -2.81
C VAL A 117 12.32 17.97 -1.93
N ARG A 118 11.93 19.22 -2.13
CA ARG A 118 12.22 20.33 -1.22
C ARG A 118 11.01 20.54 -0.32
N TRP A 119 11.22 20.36 0.97
CA TRP A 119 10.25 20.71 2.00
C TRP A 119 10.46 22.15 2.42
N ILE A 120 9.46 22.97 2.23
CA ILE A 120 9.49 24.42 2.53
C ILE A 120 8.54 24.68 3.69
N LEU A 121 9.07 25.28 4.73
CA LEU A 121 8.33 25.66 5.95
C LEU A 121 8.36 27.18 6.11
N SER A 122 7.21 27.77 6.36
CA SER A 122 7.06 29.20 6.65
C SER A 122 6.46 29.39 8.05
N ILE A 123 7.11 30.20 8.88
CA ILE A 123 6.66 30.58 10.22
C ILE A 123 6.56 32.11 10.25
N ASN A 124 5.35 32.63 10.32
CA ASN A 124 5.11 34.06 10.15
C ASN A 124 5.55 34.90 11.35
N HIS A 125 5.54 34.32 12.55
CA HIS A 125 5.84 35.08 13.78
C HIS A 125 6.37 34.16 14.87
N THR A 126 7.50 34.55 15.47
CA THR A 126 8.08 33.86 16.63
C THR A 126 8.66 34.87 17.59
N LYS A 127 8.41 34.72 18.90
CA LYS A 127 9.04 35.49 19.95
C LYS A 127 9.96 34.64 20.78
N VAL A 128 11.19 35.11 20.94
CA VAL A 128 12.22 34.46 21.75
C VAL A 128 12.67 35.39 22.84
N SER A 129 12.71 34.91 24.07
CA SER A 129 13.25 35.67 25.22
C SER A 129 14.54 35.00 25.73
N GLY A 130 15.37 35.79 26.40
CA GLY A 130 16.60 35.29 27.01
C GLY A 130 17.27 36.37 27.86
N TYR A 131 18.42 35.98 28.40
CA TYR A 131 19.31 36.89 29.12
C TYR A 131 20.62 37.01 28.39
N TRP A 132 21.15 38.21 28.29
CA TRP A 132 22.45 38.47 27.72
C TRP A 132 23.41 38.96 28.80
N ASN A 133 24.69 38.60 28.72
CA ASN A 133 25.79 39.10 29.48
C ASN A 133 26.91 39.48 28.50
N TYR A 134 27.44 40.66 28.63
CA TYR A 134 28.46 41.22 27.76
C TYR A 134 29.68 41.66 28.57
N ILE A 135 30.87 41.21 28.22
CA ILE A 135 32.13 41.56 28.86
C ILE A 135 33.14 42.01 27.79
N THR A 136 33.64 43.23 27.89
CA THR A 136 34.78 43.68 27.08
C THR A 136 36.03 43.81 27.91
N ARG A 137 37.17 43.37 27.37
CA ARG A 137 38.48 43.36 28.01
C ARG A 137 39.51 44.09 27.14
N ALA A 138 39.17 45.32 26.65
CA ALA A 138 40.10 46.08 25.82
C ALA A 138 41.05 46.91 26.71
N TRP A 139 40.79 48.18 26.92
CA TRP A 139 41.61 49.10 27.74
C TRP A 139 41.13 49.19 29.19
N PHE A 140 39.87 48.88 29.42
CA PHE A 140 39.20 48.71 30.71
C PHE A 140 38.19 47.56 30.56
N THR A 141 37.89 46.91 31.66
CA THR A 141 36.84 45.90 31.70
C THR A 141 35.49 46.56 31.90
N PHE A 142 34.61 46.40 30.93
CA PHE A 142 33.22 46.83 31.04
C PHE A 142 32.37 45.54 30.98
N GLN A 143 31.42 45.42 31.90
CA GLN A 143 30.48 44.30 31.94
C GLN A 143 29.07 44.88 32.17
N ASP A 144 28.13 44.32 31.42
CA ASP A 144 26.72 44.62 31.60
C ASP A 144 25.88 43.38 31.26
N GLU A 145 24.67 43.32 31.78
CA GLU A 145 23.75 42.19 31.59
C GLU A 145 22.29 42.66 31.58
N GLY A 146 21.42 41.85 30.95
CA GLY A 146 20.00 42.16 30.87
C GLY A 146 19.16 41.09 30.24
N SER A 147 17.88 41.30 30.23
CA SER A 147 16.94 40.45 29.48
C SER A 147 16.64 41.07 28.14
N PHE A 148 16.22 40.23 27.18
CA PHE A 148 15.75 40.69 25.88
C PHE A 148 14.51 39.91 25.42
N LEU A 149 13.78 40.55 24.52
CA LEU A 149 12.74 39.93 23.71
C LEU A 149 13.09 40.18 22.24
N ALA A 150 13.29 39.10 21.50
CA ALA A 150 13.52 39.14 20.06
C ALA A 150 12.27 38.69 19.33
N VAL A 151 11.99 39.32 18.21
CA VAL A 151 10.87 38.96 17.32
C VAL A 151 11.44 38.49 16.00
N LEU A 152 11.10 37.27 15.60
CA LEU A 152 11.39 36.76 14.29
C LEU A 152 10.16 37.03 13.41
N HIS A 153 10.38 37.82 12.37
CA HIS A 153 9.42 38.08 11.32
C HIS A 153 9.71 37.12 10.19
N GLU A 154 8.76 36.38 9.70
CA GLU A 154 8.86 35.50 8.56
C GLU A 154 10.16 34.64 8.54
N THR A 155 10.08 33.48 9.15
CA THR A 155 11.14 32.49 9.08
C THR A 155 10.80 31.47 7.99
N ILE A 156 11.69 31.29 7.02
CA ILE A 156 11.58 30.31 5.95
C ILE A 156 12.65 29.24 6.15
N LEU A 157 12.27 27.99 6.09
CA LEU A 157 13.17 26.85 6.18
C LEU A 157 13.02 26.00 4.92
N ASN A 158 14.09 25.84 4.16
CA ASN A 158 14.17 25.02 2.95
C ASN A 158 15.00 23.77 3.22
N ILE A 159 14.42 22.60 3.06
CA ILE A 159 15.08 21.32 3.32
C ILE A 159 15.00 20.47 2.05
N THR A 160 16.13 20.17 1.46
CA THR A 160 16.20 19.28 0.29
C THR A 160 16.37 17.84 0.77
N ILE A 161 15.47 16.98 0.33
CA ILE A 161 15.37 15.57 0.72
C ILE A 161 15.57 14.74 -0.54
N GLU A 162 16.62 13.94 -0.57
CA GLU A 162 16.82 12.92 -1.57
C GLU A 162 16.10 11.64 -1.16
N ILE A 163 15.35 11.04 -2.07
CA ILE A 163 14.66 9.78 -1.85
C ILE A 163 15.22 8.75 -2.81
N THR A 164 15.80 7.70 -2.28
CA THR A 164 16.51 6.68 -3.04
C THR A 164 16.05 5.27 -2.67
N ARG A 165 16.62 4.28 -3.36
CA ARG A 165 16.39 2.85 -3.13
C ARG A 165 17.52 2.27 -2.28
N SER A 166 17.17 1.56 -1.22
CA SER A 166 18.13 0.76 -0.45
C SER A 166 18.58 -0.51 -1.20
N SER A 167 19.64 -1.14 -0.73
CA SER A 167 20.14 -2.40 -1.31
C SER A 167 19.14 -3.56 -1.24
N TYR A 168 18.21 -3.54 -0.27
CA TYR A 168 17.15 -4.54 -0.13
C TYR A 168 15.83 -4.15 -0.83
N GLY A 169 15.80 -3.02 -1.56
CA GLY A 169 14.62 -2.58 -2.31
C GLY A 169 13.61 -1.73 -1.53
N GLY A 170 13.96 -1.26 -0.34
CA GLY A 170 13.16 -0.33 0.44
C GLY A 170 13.45 1.14 0.09
N VAL A 171 12.66 2.07 0.64
CA VAL A 171 12.86 3.51 0.51
C VAL A 171 13.89 4.01 1.52
N VAL A 172 14.77 4.91 1.09
CA VAL A 172 15.70 5.66 1.95
C VAL A 172 15.56 7.14 1.67
N MET A 173 15.41 7.94 2.73
CA MET A 173 15.41 9.40 2.65
C MET A 173 16.67 9.96 3.32
N THR A 174 17.32 10.90 2.66
CA THR A 174 18.48 11.63 3.18
C THR A 174 18.27 13.12 3.01
N VAL A 175 18.64 13.89 4.02
CA VAL A 175 18.66 15.35 3.89
C VAL A 175 20.01 15.74 3.29
N SER A 176 19.98 16.30 2.08
CA SER A 176 21.18 16.77 1.39
C SER A 176 21.51 18.21 1.74
N GLU A 177 20.48 19.03 2.00
CA GLU A 177 20.66 20.46 2.23
C GLU A 177 19.58 20.98 3.20
N CYS A 178 19.96 21.91 4.09
CA CYS A 178 19.03 22.66 4.92
C CYS A 178 19.47 24.11 5.01
N GLU A 179 18.63 25.00 4.55
CA GLU A 179 18.82 26.43 4.61
C GLU A 179 17.69 27.10 5.35
N SER A 180 17.99 28.09 6.18
CA SER A 180 16.94 28.88 6.81
C SER A 180 17.20 30.37 6.63
N ILE A 181 16.13 31.11 6.38
CA ILE A 181 16.13 32.55 6.29
C ILE A 181 15.36 33.05 7.50
N ILE A 182 16.06 33.77 8.38
CA ILE A 182 15.49 34.35 9.60
C ILE A 182 15.62 35.87 9.53
N ASN A 183 14.52 36.56 9.71
CA ASN A 183 14.50 38.02 9.87
C ASN A 183 14.24 38.35 11.34
N LEU A 184 15.32 38.63 12.06
CA LEU A 184 15.29 38.87 13.50
C LEU A 184 15.33 40.37 13.82
N GLU A 185 14.41 40.82 14.63
CA GLU A 185 14.40 42.13 15.26
C GLU A 185 14.61 42.00 16.77
N MET A 186 15.69 42.62 17.29
CA MET A 186 15.99 42.64 18.72
C MET A 186 15.92 44.08 19.25
N ASN A 187 15.07 44.29 20.23
CA ASN A 187 14.93 45.58 20.89
C ASN A 187 15.34 45.49 22.38
N LEU A 188 16.37 46.20 22.76
CA LEU A 188 16.90 46.23 24.12
C LEU A 188 16.54 47.53 24.88
N GLY A 189 15.63 48.34 24.34
CA GLY A 189 15.02 49.47 25.04
C GLY A 189 15.89 50.75 25.20
N SER A 190 17.18 50.77 24.82
CA SER A 190 18.07 51.92 24.90
C SER A 190 19.03 51.96 23.69
N TRP A 191 19.39 53.19 23.26
CA TRP A 191 20.30 53.39 22.15
C TRP A 191 21.71 52.79 22.37
N LEU A 192 22.20 52.79 23.62
CA LEU A 192 23.44 52.15 24.04
C LEU A 192 23.40 50.62 23.82
N TYR A 193 22.26 50.00 24.07
CA TYR A 193 22.07 48.56 23.89
C TYR A 193 21.83 48.18 22.45
N ASN A 194 21.49 49.11 21.55
CA ASN A 194 21.39 48.83 20.11
C ASN A 194 22.76 48.42 19.52
N ILE A 195 23.88 48.85 20.09
CA ILE A 195 25.22 48.37 19.72
C ILE A 195 25.40 46.90 20.14
N VAL A 196 24.94 46.55 21.35
CA VAL A 196 24.96 45.18 21.84
C VAL A 196 24.03 44.29 20.97
N ALA A 197 22.83 44.80 20.65
CA ALA A 197 21.89 44.11 19.76
C ALA A 197 22.50 43.85 18.40
N SER A 198 23.15 44.83 17.77
CA SER A 198 23.76 44.65 16.44
C SER A 198 24.92 43.63 16.41
N LEU A 199 25.57 43.40 17.53
CA LEU A 199 26.62 42.37 17.69
C LEU A 199 26.00 41.00 18.00
N ALA A 200 24.91 40.98 18.77
CA ALA A 200 24.22 39.74 19.18
C ALA A 200 23.35 39.14 18.07
N GLN A 201 22.71 39.98 17.27
CA GLN A 201 21.73 39.58 16.28
C GLN A 201 22.25 38.54 15.28
N PRO A 202 23.37 38.72 14.55
CA PRO A 202 23.87 37.71 13.58
C PRO A 202 24.25 36.42 14.28
N PHE A 203 24.65 36.48 15.54
CA PHE A 203 25.01 35.30 16.29
C PHE A 203 23.78 34.49 16.72
N LEU A 204 22.75 35.20 17.20
CA LEU A 204 21.47 34.56 17.53
C LEU A 204 20.78 33.99 16.28
N GLU A 205 20.80 34.72 15.17
CA GLU A 205 20.29 34.21 13.87
C GLU A 205 20.95 32.90 13.47
N ASN A 206 22.29 32.83 13.45
CA ASN A 206 23.02 31.62 13.07
C ASN A 206 22.67 30.40 13.94
N ILE A 207 22.44 30.61 15.22
CA ILE A 207 22.12 29.51 16.14
C ILE A 207 20.68 29.08 15.97
N LEU A 208 19.75 30.00 15.88
CA LEU A 208 18.36 29.66 15.60
C LEU A 208 18.22 28.93 14.27
N GLN A 209 18.99 29.33 13.24
CA GLN A 209 19.08 28.63 11.96
C GLN A 209 19.55 27.19 12.15
N SER A 210 20.67 26.98 12.85
CA SER A 210 21.20 25.63 13.11
C SER A 210 20.20 24.77 13.87
N GLN A 211 19.61 25.31 14.95
CA GLN A 211 18.65 24.57 15.78
C GLN A 211 17.39 24.16 14.99
N LEU A 212 16.85 25.06 14.18
CA LEU A 212 15.69 24.75 13.33
C LEU A 212 16.01 23.66 12.30
N CYS A 213 17.17 23.75 11.66
CA CYS A 213 17.65 22.73 10.73
C CYS A 213 17.87 21.38 11.41
N ASP A 214 18.47 21.38 12.61
CA ASP A 214 18.70 20.14 13.38
C ASP A 214 17.39 19.44 13.75
N ILE A 215 16.40 20.20 14.22
CA ILE A 215 15.09 19.66 14.59
C ILE A 215 14.36 19.13 13.36
N ALA A 216 14.29 19.92 12.30
CA ALA A 216 13.59 19.53 11.09
C ALA A 216 14.27 18.33 10.39
N THR A 217 15.60 18.32 10.33
CA THR A 217 16.37 17.15 9.86
C THR A 217 16.12 15.93 10.73
N GLY A 218 16.01 16.10 12.04
CA GLY A 218 15.65 15.05 12.99
C GLY A 218 14.28 14.45 12.72
N ILE A 219 13.29 15.23 12.34
CA ILE A 219 11.95 14.73 11.93
C ILE A 219 12.08 13.80 10.73
N ILE A 220 12.89 14.16 9.74
CA ILE A 220 13.09 13.33 8.56
C ILE A 220 13.91 12.08 8.88
N LYS A 221 15.10 12.24 9.47
CA LYS A 221 16.05 11.15 9.72
C LYS A 221 15.60 10.16 10.78
N VAL A 222 14.85 10.62 11.78
CA VAL A 222 14.45 9.76 12.91
C VAL A 222 12.97 9.38 12.80
N ASP A 223 12.07 10.34 12.70
CA ASP A 223 10.65 10.05 12.78
C ASP A 223 10.16 9.42 11.45
N ALA A 224 10.36 10.08 10.31
CA ALA A 224 9.91 9.58 9.02
C ALA A 224 10.65 8.28 8.62
N MET A 225 11.98 8.23 8.74
CA MET A 225 12.74 7.02 8.41
C MET A 225 12.38 5.84 9.31
N SER A 226 12.13 6.06 10.61
CA SER A 226 11.70 4.97 11.50
C SER A 226 10.38 4.32 11.09
N ILE A 227 9.53 5.04 10.36
CA ILE A 227 8.28 4.53 9.79
C ILE A 227 8.59 3.76 8.51
N LEU A 228 9.39 4.34 7.61
CA LEU A 228 9.71 3.74 6.31
C LEU A 228 10.53 2.45 6.44
N GLU A 229 11.49 2.39 7.36
CA GLU A 229 12.28 1.18 7.63
C GLU A 229 11.44 0.01 8.17
N LYS A 230 10.30 0.28 8.78
CA LYS A 230 9.37 -0.75 9.25
C LYS A 230 8.46 -1.27 8.15
N LEU A 231 8.42 -0.62 6.98
CA LEU A 231 7.65 -1.11 5.84
C LEU A 231 8.39 -2.32 5.22
N PRO A 232 7.82 -3.52 5.33
CA PRO A 232 8.48 -4.70 4.82
C PRO A 232 8.42 -4.71 3.29
N VAL A 233 9.54 -4.95 2.64
CA VAL A 233 9.60 -5.16 1.18
C VAL A 233 9.13 -6.56 0.78
N ASN A 234 9.20 -7.51 1.72
CA ASN A 234 8.70 -8.88 1.54
C ASN A 234 7.71 -9.20 2.64
N ILE A 235 6.50 -9.60 2.25
CA ILE A 235 5.42 -9.88 3.17
C ILE A 235 4.98 -11.33 3.06
N THR A 236 5.16 -12.12 4.14
CA THR A 236 4.66 -13.48 4.20
C THR A 236 3.20 -13.50 4.65
N PHE A 237 2.34 -14.20 3.92
CA PHE A 237 0.93 -14.36 4.24
C PHE A 237 0.47 -15.81 4.05
N GLN A 238 -0.64 -16.15 4.73
CA GLN A 238 -1.16 -17.54 4.76
C GLN A 238 -0.05 -18.59 5.03
N ASN A 239 0.98 -18.19 5.80
CA ASN A 239 2.14 -18.96 6.22
C ASN A 239 3.15 -19.35 5.12
N ASN A 240 2.74 -19.42 3.86
CA ASN A 240 3.55 -19.99 2.78
C ASN A 240 3.77 -19.09 1.57
N TYR A 241 3.01 -18.01 1.41
CA TYR A 241 3.18 -17.07 0.30
C TYR A 241 4.00 -15.87 0.71
N VAL A 242 4.86 -15.43 -0.18
CA VAL A 242 5.67 -14.21 -0.02
C VAL A 242 5.35 -13.27 -1.16
N MET A 243 4.85 -12.08 -0.83
CA MET A 243 4.69 -10.97 -1.76
C MET A 243 5.95 -10.10 -1.72
N ASP A 244 6.57 -9.91 -2.87
CA ASP A 244 7.76 -9.09 -3.05
C ASP A 244 7.35 -7.71 -3.56
N TYR A 245 7.50 -6.68 -2.69
CA TYR A 245 7.26 -5.26 -2.98
C TYR A 245 8.56 -4.48 -3.19
N SER A 246 9.69 -5.15 -3.32
CA SER A 246 10.96 -4.46 -3.49
C SER A 246 10.92 -3.54 -4.70
N MET A 247 11.45 -2.33 -4.54
CA MET A 247 11.67 -1.44 -5.67
C MET A 247 12.73 -2.02 -6.59
N LEU A 248 12.48 -1.94 -7.89
CA LEU A 248 13.39 -2.42 -8.94
C LEU A 248 14.51 -1.40 -9.20
N GLU A 249 14.17 -0.13 -9.14
CA GLU A 249 15.07 1.00 -9.41
C GLU A 249 14.76 2.18 -8.46
N PRO A 250 15.64 3.21 -8.38
CA PRO A 250 15.35 4.40 -7.59
C PRO A 250 14.07 5.09 -8.04
N PRO A 251 13.39 5.84 -7.13
CA PRO A 251 12.22 6.62 -7.47
C PRO A 251 12.50 7.61 -8.60
N TYR A 252 11.55 7.77 -9.50
CA TYR A 252 11.58 8.73 -10.57
C TYR A 252 10.76 9.97 -10.20
N PHE A 253 11.36 11.17 -10.37
CA PHE A 253 10.74 12.44 -10.03
C PHE A 253 10.49 13.30 -11.25
N THR A 254 9.32 13.93 -11.29
CA THR A 254 8.93 15.03 -12.17
C THR A 254 8.56 16.25 -11.33
N GLU A 255 8.15 17.34 -11.94
CA GLU A 255 7.55 18.49 -11.22
C GLU A 255 6.18 18.17 -10.60
N ASP A 256 5.45 17.19 -11.16
CA ASP A 256 4.07 16.88 -10.80
C ASP A 256 3.93 15.67 -9.87
N TYR A 257 4.89 14.72 -9.92
CA TYR A 257 4.79 13.46 -9.17
C TYR A 257 6.15 12.76 -8.99
N MET A 258 6.16 11.85 -8.01
CA MET A 258 7.17 10.81 -7.85
C MET A 258 6.56 9.45 -8.20
N GLU A 259 7.28 8.62 -8.96
CA GLU A 259 6.93 7.22 -9.22
C GLU A 259 7.95 6.25 -8.65
N THR A 260 7.46 5.12 -8.14
CA THR A 260 8.27 3.98 -7.72
C THR A 260 7.80 2.72 -8.43
N TYR A 261 8.76 1.92 -8.90
CA TYR A 261 8.53 0.72 -9.69
C TYR A 261 8.90 -0.50 -8.86
N HIS A 262 7.96 -1.40 -8.67
CA HIS A 262 8.10 -2.53 -7.76
C HIS A 262 7.94 -3.87 -8.50
N LYS A 263 8.59 -4.90 -7.97
CA LYS A 263 8.51 -6.24 -8.53
C LYS A 263 7.06 -6.75 -8.56
N GLY A 264 6.32 -6.61 -7.47
CA GLY A 264 4.91 -6.98 -7.45
C GLY A 264 4.67 -8.44 -7.82
N GLU A 265 5.37 -9.38 -7.19
CA GLU A 265 5.33 -10.80 -7.49
C GLU A 265 5.05 -11.62 -6.23
N VAL A 266 4.22 -12.63 -6.35
CA VAL A 266 3.95 -13.59 -5.27
C VAL A 266 4.63 -14.91 -5.57
N THR A 267 5.46 -15.37 -4.65
CA THR A 267 6.14 -16.67 -4.71
C THR A 267 5.73 -17.54 -3.52
N TRP A 268 6.00 -18.84 -3.61
CA TRP A 268 5.92 -19.71 -2.46
C TRP A 268 7.18 -19.55 -1.61
N LYS A 269 7.01 -19.56 -0.31
CA LYS A 269 8.12 -19.44 0.64
C LYS A 269 9.14 -20.55 0.40
N ASP A 270 10.41 -20.19 0.38
CA ASP A 270 11.54 -21.08 0.17
C ASP A 270 11.66 -21.69 -1.23
N ASP A 271 10.80 -21.32 -2.19
CA ASP A 271 10.99 -21.67 -3.59
C ASP A 271 12.23 -20.98 -4.15
N LYS A 272 13.07 -21.77 -4.81
CA LYS A 272 14.27 -21.27 -5.51
C LYS A 272 14.03 -20.98 -6.98
N GLU A 273 12.99 -21.59 -7.55
CA GLU A 273 12.56 -21.38 -8.93
C GLU A 273 11.57 -20.20 -8.92
N GLY A 274 11.91 -19.12 -9.58
CA GLY A 274 11.02 -17.96 -9.73
C GLY A 274 9.78 -18.29 -10.57
N ILE A 275 8.91 -17.32 -10.75
CA ILE A 275 7.74 -17.42 -11.61
C ILE A 275 8.19 -17.52 -13.08
N PRO A 276 7.69 -18.50 -13.87
CA PRO A 276 8.19 -18.77 -15.23
C PRO A 276 7.66 -17.83 -16.32
N PHE A 277 7.03 -16.72 -15.94
CA PHE A 277 6.50 -15.71 -16.84
C PHE A 277 6.70 -14.31 -16.27
N LYS A 278 6.77 -13.31 -17.14
CA LYS A 278 6.97 -11.91 -16.79
C LYS A 278 5.67 -11.11 -16.84
N PRO A 279 5.57 -9.98 -16.12
CA PRO A 279 4.48 -9.05 -16.28
C PRO A 279 4.42 -8.49 -17.70
N MET A 280 3.20 -8.20 -18.14
CA MET A 280 2.98 -7.38 -19.34
C MET A 280 3.19 -5.90 -18.99
N PRO A 281 3.64 -5.05 -19.94
CA PRO A 281 3.80 -3.63 -19.69
C PRO A 281 2.51 -2.99 -19.19
N LEU A 282 2.60 -2.19 -18.12
CA LEU A 282 1.50 -1.43 -17.58
C LEU A 282 1.18 -0.23 -18.49
N ILE A 283 -0.07 0.16 -18.53
CA ILE A 283 -0.51 1.34 -19.29
C ILE A 283 0.02 2.60 -18.57
N PRO A 284 0.62 3.55 -19.31
CA PRO A 284 1.09 4.80 -18.72
C PRO A 284 -0.03 5.53 -17.96
N LEU A 285 0.26 5.96 -16.75
CA LEU A 285 -0.64 6.76 -15.95
C LEU A 285 -0.53 8.23 -16.37
N ILE A 286 -1.65 8.86 -16.70
CA ILE A 286 -1.69 10.26 -17.13
C ILE A 286 -2.21 11.15 -16.00
N GLU A 287 -3.06 10.61 -15.14
CA GLU A 287 -3.78 11.34 -14.11
C GLU A 287 -2.85 11.79 -12.97
N THR A 288 -3.14 13.00 -12.44
CA THR A 288 -2.44 13.63 -11.31
C THR A 288 -3.39 14.34 -10.34
N ASP A 289 -4.70 14.13 -10.47
CA ASP A 289 -5.76 14.82 -9.72
C ASP A 289 -6.08 14.18 -8.36
N ARG A 290 -5.35 13.11 -7.97
CA ARG A 290 -5.39 12.48 -6.65
C ARG A 290 -4.02 12.51 -6.00
N MET A 291 -3.98 12.37 -4.68
CA MET A 291 -2.72 12.33 -3.92
C MET A 291 -1.87 11.10 -4.21
N LEU A 292 -2.53 9.95 -4.46
CA LEU A 292 -1.88 8.65 -4.64
C LEU A 292 -2.54 7.87 -5.77
N TYR A 293 -1.70 7.26 -6.61
CA TYR A 293 -2.12 6.24 -7.57
C TYR A 293 -1.34 4.96 -7.36
N LEU A 294 -2.06 3.85 -7.44
CA LEU A 294 -1.49 2.50 -7.42
C LEU A 294 -1.90 1.80 -8.71
N GLN A 295 -0.92 1.37 -9.51
CA GLN A 295 -1.17 0.50 -10.66
C GLN A 295 -0.71 -0.92 -10.32
N ILE A 296 -1.60 -1.87 -10.50
CA ILE A 296 -1.38 -3.28 -10.18
C ILE A 296 -1.55 -4.09 -11.45
N SER A 297 -0.51 -4.83 -11.82
CA SER A 297 -0.54 -5.77 -12.95
C SER A 297 -1.38 -7.01 -12.63
N ASP A 298 -2.01 -7.60 -13.64
CA ASP A 298 -2.59 -8.95 -13.54
C ASP A 298 -1.53 -10.02 -13.20
N HIS A 299 -0.25 -9.73 -13.42
CA HIS A 299 0.88 -10.56 -13.02
C HIS A 299 0.89 -10.87 -11.52
N VAL A 300 0.56 -9.89 -10.66
CA VAL A 300 0.48 -10.09 -9.20
C VAL A 300 -0.46 -11.24 -8.86
N PHE A 301 -1.61 -11.29 -9.50
CA PHE A 301 -2.64 -12.32 -9.29
C PHE A 301 -2.25 -13.66 -9.95
N ASN A 302 -1.61 -13.57 -11.10
CA ASN A 302 -1.18 -14.74 -11.85
C ASN A 302 -0.01 -15.44 -11.16
N SER A 303 0.94 -14.71 -10.59
CA SER A 303 2.04 -15.28 -9.81
C SER A 303 1.53 -15.99 -8.55
N TYR A 304 0.55 -15.41 -7.84
CA TYR A 304 -0.12 -16.08 -6.72
C TYR A 304 -0.81 -17.38 -7.14
N CYS A 305 -1.59 -17.35 -8.22
CA CYS A 305 -2.26 -18.54 -8.72
C CYS A 305 -1.26 -19.62 -9.12
N TYR A 306 -0.14 -19.23 -9.71
CA TYR A 306 0.92 -20.16 -10.07
C TYR A 306 1.57 -20.78 -8.83
N ALA A 307 1.93 -19.99 -7.84
CA ALA A 307 2.48 -20.49 -6.58
C ALA A 307 1.51 -21.45 -5.87
N ALA A 308 0.22 -21.12 -5.83
CA ALA A 308 -0.81 -21.97 -5.27
C ALA A 308 -0.98 -23.30 -6.07
N PHE A 309 -0.93 -23.21 -7.40
CA PHE A 309 -1.05 -24.36 -8.29
C PHE A 309 0.14 -25.31 -8.16
N SER A 310 1.37 -24.80 -8.20
CA SER A 310 2.60 -25.58 -8.13
C SER A 310 2.72 -26.38 -6.83
N HIS A 311 2.11 -25.88 -5.75
CA HIS A 311 2.09 -26.54 -4.44
C HIS A 311 0.76 -27.25 -4.12
N ASN A 312 -0.07 -27.53 -5.11
CA ASN A 312 -1.35 -28.26 -4.97
C ASN A 312 -2.37 -27.62 -3.99
N MET A 313 -2.25 -26.32 -3.73
CA MET A 313 -3.14 -25.61 -2.81
C MET A 313 -4.52 -25.36 -3.39
N LEU A 314 -4.70 -25.56 -4.69
CA LEU A 314 -5.97 -25.38 -5.40
C LEU A 314 -6.76 -26.69 -5.56
N SER A 315 -6.29 -27.77 -4.94
CA SER A 315 -6.97 -29.06 -4.92
C SER A 315 -7.77 -29.20 -3.62
N PHE A 316 -9.01 -29.64 -3.74
CA PHE A 316 -9.87 -29.87 -2.58
C PHE A 316 -10.91 -30.95 -2.84
N GLU A 317 -11.44 -31.51 -1.77
CA GLU A 317 -12.48 -32.52 -1.82
C GLU A 317 -13.82 -31.97 -1.31
N VAL A 318 -14.88 -32.27 -2.02
CA VAL A 318 -16.25 -31.92 -1.65
C VAL A 318 -17.02 -33.18 -1.29
N THR A 319 -17.55 -33.23 -0.08
CA THR A 319 -18.37 -34.33 0.45
C THR A 319 -19.75 -33.81 0.83
N ASN A 320 -20.64 -34.69 1.27
CA ASN A 320 -21.94 -34.27 1.80
C ASN A 320 -21.83 -33.35 3.02
N ASP A 321 -20.72 -33.43 3.80
CA ASP A 321 -20.49 -32.52 4.93
C ASP A 321 -20.27 -31.07 4.50
N ASN A 322 -19.84 -30.89 3.23
CA ASN A 322 -19.61 -29.57 2.65
C ASN A 322 -20.83 -29.04 1.87
N LEU A 323 -21.78 -29.88 1.52
CA LEU A 323 -22.95 -29.53 0.71
C LEU A 323 -24.25 -29.69 1.52
N PRO A 324 -25.20 -28.76 1.40
CA PRO A 324 -26.49 -28.91 2.05
C PRO A 324 -27.33 -30.02 1.39
N GLY A 325 -28.07 -30.78 2.20
CA GLY A 325 -29.15 -31.67 1.73
C GLY A 325 -28.69 -32.98 1.12
N ASN A 326 -27.56 -33.55 1.53
CA ASN A 326 -27.09 -34.87 1.10
C ASN A 326 -27.09 -35.09 -0.44
N ILE A 327 -26.74 -34.02 -1.17
CA ILE A 327 -26.81 -33.97 -2.63
C ILE A 327 -25.93 -35.06 -3.29
N LEU A 328 -24.82 -35.42 -2.65
CA LEU A 328 -23.88 -36.43 -3.18
C LEU A 328 -24.26 -37.87 -2.76
N SER A 329 -25.39 -38.10 -2.12
CA SER A 329 -25.84 -39.43 -1.76
C SER A 329 -26.35 -40.21 -2.97
N THR A 330 -26.02 -41.51 -3.03
CA THR A 330 -26.47 -42.43 -4.08
C THR A 330 -27.90 -42.93 -3.87
N THR A 331 -28.40 -42.81 -2.61
CA THR A 331 -29.81 -43.10 -2.26
C THR A 331 -30.42 -41.81 -1.70
N CYS A 332 -31.55 -41.38 -2.32
CA CYS A 332 -32.20 -40.13 -1.90
C CYS A 332 -33.23 -40.39 -0.82
N GLU A 333 -33.31 -39.48 0.14
CA GLU A 333 -34.41 -39.40 1.04
C GLU A 333 -35.72 -39.04 0.30
N SER A 334 -36.87 -39.39 0.88
CA SER A 334 -38.16 -39.14 0.27
C SER A 334 -38.38 -37.67 -0.07
N GLY A 335 -38.49 -37.38 -1.37
CA GLY A 335 -38.65 -35.99 -1.87
C GLY A 335 -37.36 -35.22 -2.08
N GLY A 336 -36.19 -35.67 -1.60
CA GLY A 336 -34.90 -35.01 -1.73
C GLY A 336 -34.30 -35.03 -3.13
N LEU A 337 -33.43 -34.05 -3.43
CA LEU A 337 -32.60 -34.05 -4.61
C LEU A 337 -31.22 -34.61 -4.25
N CYS A 338 -30.83 -35.75 -4.86
CA CYS A 338 -29.51 -36.31 -4.69
C CYS A 338 -29.01 -36.93 -6.02
N ILE A 339 -27.74 -37.26 -6.04
CA ILE A 339 -27.09 -37.78 -7.26
C ILE A 339 -27.68 -39.11 -7.73
N GLY A 340 -28.15 -39.98 -6.80
CA GLY A 340 -28.83 -41.21 -7.13
C GLY A 340 -30.14 -41.04 -7.91
N ARG A 341 -30.84 -39.90 -7.73
CA ARG A 341 -32.01 -39.54 -8.56
C ARG A 341 -31.62 -39.02 -9.94
N LEU A 342 -30.49 -38.30 -10.00
CA LEU A 342 -29.95 -37.77 -11.26
C LEU A 342 -29.29 -38.88 -12.08
N LEU A 343 -28.71 -39.88 -11.43
CA LEU A 343 -27.98 -41.01 -11.99
C LEU A 343 -28.49 -42.32 -11.37
N PRO A 344 -29.69 -42.85 -11.74
CA PRO A 344 -30.32 -43.99 -11.07
C PRO A 344 -29.42 -45.24 -11.05
N LYS A 345 -28.66 -45.49 -12.13
CA LYS A 345 -27.72 -46.61 -12.19
C LYS A 345 -26.63 -46.59 -11.11
N ILE A 346 -26.23 -45.39 -10.62
CA ILE A 346 -25.31 -45.26 -9.49
C ILE A 346 -25.98 -45.72 -8.20
N GLY A 347 -27.22 -45.30 -7.97
CA GLY A 347 -28.00 -45.74 -6.83
C GLY A 347 -28.25 -47.25 -6.78
N GLU A 348 -28.45 -47.87 -7.97
CA GLU A 348 -28.62 -49.32 -8.11
C GLU A 348 -27.33 -50.10 -7.83
N GLN A 349 -26.19 -49.58 -8.34
CA GLN A 349 -24.90 -50.28 -8.19
C GLN A 349 -24.23 -50.03 -6.83
N PHE A 350 -24.45 -48.88 -6.25
CA PHE A 350 -23.82 -48.44 -5.01
C PHE A 350 -24.88 -47.85 -4.03
N PRO A 351 -25.83 -48.70 -3.55
CA PRO A 351 -26.88 -48.21 -2.67
C PRO A 351 -26.32 -47.77 -1.31
N ASN A 352 -26.88 -46.68 -0.77
CA ASN A 352 -26.54 -46.13 0.53
C ASN A 352 -25.06 -45.67 0.67
N GLU A 353 -24.45 -45.32 -0.43
CA GLU A 353 -23.11 -44.71 -0.43
C GLU A 353 -23.18 -43.22 -0.70
N SER A 354 -22.07 -42.54 -0.50
CA SER A 354 -21.93 -41.10 -0.81
C SER A 354 -20.77 -40.93 -1.80
N ILE A 355 -20.98 -40.03 -2.76
CA ILE A 355 -19.92 -39.65 -3.70
C ILE A 355 -19.05 -38.60 -3.03
N SER A 356 -17.74 -38.70 -3.17
CA SER A 356 -16.80 -37.58 -2.97
C SER A 356 -16.45 -37.00 -4.33
N LEU A 357 -16.31 -35.66 -4.36
CA LEU A 357 -15.94 -34.92 -5.55
C LEU A 357 -14.55 -34.30 -5.32
N SER A 358 -13.55 -34.86 -5.97
CA SER A 358 -12.20 -34.27 -5.99
C SER A 358 -12.13 -33.19 -7.08
N VAL A 359 -11.73 -32.01 -6.68
CA VAL A 359 -11.51 -30.86 -7.57
C VAL A 359 -10.01 -30.59 -7.62
N PHE A 360 -9.45 -30.56 -8.79
CA PHE A 360 -8.04 -30.18 -8.99
C PHE A 360 -7.84 -29.53 -10.35
N ASN A 361 -6.79 -28.71 -10.42
CA ASN A 361 -6.44 -27.97 -11.62
C ASN A 361 -5.43 -28.76 -12.45
N ASN A 362 -5.56 -28.72 -13.75
CA ASN A 362 -4.54 -29.21 -14.69
C ASN A 362 -3.66 -28.06 -15.23
N LEU A 363 -4.07 -26.84 -15.01
CA LEU A 363 -3.33 -25.61 -15.33
C LEU A 363 -3.54 -24.58 -14.21
N SER A 364 -2.56 -23.69 -14.03
CA SER A 364 -2.74 -22.55 -13.14
C SER A 364 -3.93 -21.70 -13.57
N PRO A 365 -4.82 -21.28 -12.66
CA PRO A 365 -5.83 -20.27 -12.97
C PRO A 365 -5.18 -19.00 -13.47
N HIS A 366 -5.86 -18.32 -14.38
CA HIS A 366 -5.31 -17.13 -15.02
C HIS A 366 -6.28 -15.95 -14.95
N TRP A 367 -5.80 -14.86 -14.37
CA TRP A 367 -6.50 -13.57 -14.33
C TRP A 367 -6.20 -12.78 -15.58
N THR A 368 -7.21 -12.14 -16.13
CA THR A 368 -7.08 -11.21 -17.23
C THR A 368 -7.83 -9.92 -16.90
N PHE A 369 -7.13 -8.81 -17.02
CA PHE A 369 -7.72 -7.48 -16.96
C PHE A 369 -7.84 -6.95 -18.38
N ASP A 370 -9.02 -6.48 -18.70
CA ASP A 370 -9.33 -5.76 -19.92
C ASP A 370 -10.38 -4.70 -19.55
N ASP A 371 -11.51 -4.55 -20.23
CA ASP A 371 -12.63 -3.73 -19.74
C ASP A 371 -13.29 -4.30 -18.47
N THR A 372 -13.00 -5.55 -18.15
CA THR A 372 -13.52 -6.27 -16.98
C THR A 372 -12.47 -7.18 -16.38
N ILE A 373 -12.64 -7.54 -15.13
CA ILE A 373 -11.82 -8.56 -14.48
C ILE A 373 -12.41 -9.94 -14.74
N GLN A 374 -11.61 -10.83 -15.28
CA GLN A 374 -11.97 -12.22 -15.54
C GLN A 374 -10.98 -13.17 -14.88
N LEU A 375 -11.50 -14.21 -14.26
CA LEU A 375 -10.76 -15.37 -13.80
C LEU A 375 -11.07 -16.54 -14.72
N ASN A 376 -10.06 -17.07 -15.37
CA ASN A 376 -10.12 -18.25 -16.21
C ASN A 376 -9.54 -19.45 -15.44
N PHE A 377 -10.30 -20.49 -15.34
CA PHE A 377 -9.96 -21.67 -14.55
C PHE A 377 -10.20 -22.93 -15.40
N LYS A 378 -9.15 -23.74 -15.60
CA LYS A 378 -9.26 -25.06 -16.19
C LYS A 378 -9.02 -26.13 -15.13
N GLY A 379 -10.03 -26.92 -14.85
CA GLY A 379 -9.97 -27.88 -13.78
C GLY A 379 -10.67 -29.18 -14.11
N ILE A 380 -10.45 -30.16 -13.26
CA ILE A 380 -10.98 -31.49 -13.34
C ILE A 380 -11.87 -31.73 -12.12
N LEU A 381 -13.09 -32.16 -12.37
CA LEU A 381 -14.01 -32.70 -11.37
C LEU A 381 -14.00 -34.22 -11.48
N ASN A 382 -13.49 -34.90 -10.46
CA ASN A 382 -13.49 -36.33 -10.39
C ASN A 382 -14.48 -36.84 -9.34
N PHE A 383 -15.48 -37.58 -9.79
CA PHE A 383 -16.53 -38.11 -8.93
C PHE A 383 -16.15 -39.54 -8.53
N ASN A 384 -15.94 -39.72 -7.22
CA ASN A 384 -15.49 -41.00 -6.65
C ASN A 384 -16.48 -41.53 -5.62
N ILE A 385 -16.59 -42.83 -5.49
CA ILE A 385 -17.24 -43.49 -4.37
C ILE A 385 -16.16 -44.09 -3.48
N PRO A 386 -15.98 -43.61 -2.25
CA PRO A 386 -15.14 -44.26 -1.28
C PRO A 386 -15.87 -45.48 -0.72
N LEU A 387 -15.35 -46.68 -1.06
CA LEU A 387 -15.91 -47.93 -0.57
C LEU A 387 -15.40 -48.21 0.87
N LYS A 388 -16.16 -48.98 1.63
CA LYS A 388 -15.85 -49.40 3.02
C LYS A 388 -14.52 -50.17 3.15
N ASN A 389 -14.03 -50.74 2.06
CA ASN A 389 -12.73 -51.42 2.01
C ASN A 389 -11.54 -50.49 1.73
N GLY A 390 -11.72 -49.17 1.76
CA GLY A 390 -10.69 -48.17 1.50
C GLY A 390 -10.38 -47.92 0.02
N ARG A 391 -11.08 -48.58 -0.92
CA ARG A 391 -10.91 -48.31 -2.35
C ARG A 391 -11.81 -47.17 -2.80
N ASN A 392 -11.28 -46.30 -3.63
CA ASN A 392 -12.04 -45.26 -4.33
C ASN A 392 -12.38 -45.73 -5.74
N VAL A 393 -13.64 -45.72 -6.10
CA VAL A 393 -14.09 -46.05 -7.46
C VAL A 393 -14.40 -44.74 -8.18
N SER A 394 -13.61 -44.38 -9.19
CA SER A 394 -13.91 -43.22 -10.03
C SER A 394 -15.11 -43.57 -10.94
N ILE A 395 -16.18 -42.84 -10.81
CA ILE A 395 -17.41 -43.02 -11.55
C ILE A 395 -17.32 -42.32 -12.90
N PHE A 396 -16.91 -41.08 -12.88
CA PHE A 396 -16.66 -40.24 -14.06
C PHE A 396 -15.80 -39.04 -13.71
N MET A 397 -15.17 -38.50 -14.74
CA MET A 397 -14.31 -37.34 -14.68
C MET A 397 -14.75 -36.31 -15.72
N ILE A 398 -14.82 -35.05 -15.33
CA ILE A 398 -15.20 -33.95 -16.20
C ILE A 398 -14.08 -32.92 -16.21
N GLU A 399 -13.58 -32.56 -17.38
CA GLU A 399 -12.72 -31.39 -17.57
C GLU A 399 -13.58 -30.16 -17.86
N LEU A 400 -13.34 -29.11 -17.13
CA LEU A 400 -14.08 -27.84 -17.20
C LEU A 400 -13.17 -26.70 -17.63
N ASP A 401 -13.71 -25.81 -18.46
CA ASP A 401 -13.20 -24.46 -18.68
C ASP A 401 -14.22 -23.47 -18.10
N LEU A 402 -13.87 -22.84 -16.98
CA LEU A 402 -14.71 -21.91 -16.25
C LEU A 402 -14.17 -20.48 -16.43
N LYS A 403 -15.07 -19.53 -16.74
CA LYS A 403 -14.81 -18.10 -16.77
C LYS A 403 -15.74 -17.41 -15.79
N ALA A 404 -15.15 -16.69 -14.83
CA ALA A 404 -15.88 -15.88 -13.88
C ALA A 404 -15.60 -14.40 -14.14
N HIS A 405 -16.66 -13.60 -14.22
CA HIS A 405 -16.60 -12.15 -14.21
C HIS A 405 -16.83 -11.65 -12.78
N MET A 406 -15.99 -10.74 -12.36
CA MET A 406 -15.91 -10.32 -10.99
C MET A 406 -16.30 -8.86 -10.86
N SER A 407 -16.78 -8.47 -9.67
CA SER A 407 -17.08 -7.10 -9.29
C SER A 407 -16.34 -6.68 -8.02
N ALA A 408 -15.99 -5.41 -7.85
CA ALA A 408 -15.47 -4.88 -6.60
C ALA A 408 -15.88 -3.43 -6.34
N VAL A 409 -15.88 -3.10 -5.07
CA VAL A 409 -16.18 -1.77 -4.58
C VAL A 409 -15.21 -1.47 -3.46
N ILE A 410 -14.66 -0.25 -3.45
CA ILE A 410 -13.89 0.25 -2.33
C ILE A 410 -14.82 1.06 -1.43
N LYS A 411 -14.83 0.71 -0.17
CA LYS A 411 -15.59 1.39 0.86
C LYS A 411 -14.88 1.24 2.21
N ASP A 412 -14.85 2.31 3.01
CA ASP A 412 -14.26 2.31 4.36
C ASP A 412 -12.84 1.73 4.40
N SER A 413 -11.98 2.16 3.44
CA SER A 413 -10.62 1.67 3.25
C SER A 413 -10.54 0.14 3.10
N ARG A 414 -11.60 -0.48 2.57
CA ARG A 414 -11.66 -1.90 2.23
C ARG A 414 -12.12 -2.10 0.80
N LEU A 415 -11.55 -3.08 0.19
CA LEU A 415 -11.93 -3.56 -1.14
C LEU A 415 -12.80 -4.80 -0.99
N TYR A 416 -14.04 -4.70 -1.42
CA TYR A 416 -15.03 -5.79 -1.42
C TYR A 416 -15.19 -6.36 -2.82
N SER A 417 -15.52 -7.63 -2.92
CA SER A 417 -15.63 -8.30 -4.21
C SER A 417 -16.70 -9.38 -4.27
N GLN A 418 -17.19 -9.69 -5.48
CA GLN A 418 -18.09 -10.80 -5.71
C GLN A 418 -18.10 -11.27 -7.17
N ILE A 419 -18.40 -12.54 -7.38
CA ILE A 419 -18.70 -13.09 -8.71
C ILE A 419 -20.06 -12.57 -9.15
N VAL A 420 -20.10 -11.86 -10.28
CA VAL A 420 -21.37 -11.36 -10.89
C VAL A 420 -21.91 -12.26 -11.93
N LYS A 421 -21.03 -12.91 -12.68
CA LYS A 421 -21.41 -13.82 -13.76
C LYS A 421 -20.36 -14.91 -13.89
N PHE A 422 -20.78 -16.10 -14.19
CA PHE A 422 -19.85 -17.17 -14.58
C PHE A 422 -20.44 -17.95 -15.74
N THR A 423 -19.56 -18.52 -16.51
CA THR A 423 -19.86 -19.49 -17.56
C THR A 423 -18.87 -20.65 -17.46
N PHE A 424 -19.29 -21.84 -17.83
CA PHE A 424 -18.37 -22.95 -17.95
C PHE A 424 -18.71 -23.81 -19.16
N LYS A 425 -17.69 -24.44 -19.70
CA LYS A 425 -17.80 -25.43 -20.78
C LYS A 425 -17.19 -26.75 -20.31
N THR A 426 -17.84 -27.85 -20.62
CA THR A 426 -17.26 -29.19 -20.49
C THR A 426 -16.35 -29.42 -21.67
N ILE A 427 -15.05 -29.60 -21.45
CA ILE A 427 -14.07 -29.83 -22.51
C ILE A 427 -14.01 -31.31 -22.86
N ASN A 428 -13.92 -32.17 -21.84
CA ASN A 428 -13.69 -33.58 -22.00
C ASN A 428 -14.38 -34.40 -20.90
N ARG A 429 -14.68 -35.66 -21.19
CA ARG A 429 -15.26 -36.60 -20.25
C ARG A 429 -14.48 -37.92 -20.36
N LYS A 430 -14.03 -38.44 -19.23
CA LYS A 430 -13.27 -39.67 -19.15
C LYS A 430 -13.88 -40.60 -18.12
N ASN A 431 -13.70 -41.91 -18.33
CA ASN A 431 -14.04 -42.98 -17.39
C ASN A 431 -15.51 -43.01 -16.96
N SER A 432 -16.45 -42.73 -17.86
CA SER A 432 -17.86 -42.87 -17.51
C SER A 432 -18.29 -44.33 -17.52
N LEU A 433 -18.65 -44.89 -16.37
CA LEU A 433 -19.35 -46.18 -16.25
C LEU A 433 -20.73 -46.17 -16.94
N TYR A 434 -21.20 -45.01 -17.38
CA TYR A 434 -22.59 -44.75 -17.78
C TYR A 434 -22.76 -44.32 -19.24
N GLY A 435 -21.69 -44.30 -20.05
CA GLY A 435 -21.74 -43.93 -21.46
C GLY A 435 -21.70 -42.41 -21.71
N GLU A 436 -21.50 -42.03 -22.99
CA GLU A 436 -21.23 -40.66 -23.41
C GLU A 436 -22.46 -39.71 -23.37
N ASN A 437 -23.67 -40.24 -23.22
CA ASN A 437 -24.91 -39.49 -23.44
C ASN A 437 -25.49 -38.79 -22.20
N PHE A 438 -24.83 -38.86 -21.03
CA PHE A 438 -25.35 -38.21 -19.82
C PHE A 438 -25.00 -36.72 -19.80
N ASN A 439 -26.01 -35.86 -19.57
CA ASN A 439 -25.83 -34.44 -19.43
C ASN A 439 -25.46 -34.05 -17.98
N PHE A 440 -24.15 -33.87 -17.71
CA PHE A 440 -23.63 -33.48 -16.40
C PHE A 440 -23.81 -31.98 -16.09
N TYR A 441 -24.24 -31.19 -17.07
CA TYR A 441 -24.38 -29.74 -16.89
C TYR A 441 -25.23 -29.32 -15.66
N PRO A 442 -26.42 -29.94 -15.42
CA PRO A 442 -27.22 -29.55 -14.26
C PRO A 442 -26.53 -29.80 -12.92
N LEU A 443 -25.84 -30.96 -12.79
CA LEU A 443 -25.09 -31.31 -11.58
C LEU A 443 -23.89 -30.39 -11.38
N THR A 444 -23.08 -30.18 -12.42
CA THR A 444 -21.93 -29.28 -12.36
C THR A 444 -22.35 -27.83 -12.00
N ASN A 445 -23.39 -27.34 -12.67
CA ASN A 445 -23.94 -26.01 -12.40
C ASN A 445 -24.47 -25.89 -10.97
N LEU A 446 -25.07 -26.94 -10.42
CA LEU A 446 -25.54 -26.98 -9.05
C LEU A 446 -24.37 -26.87 -8.04
N VAL A 447 -23.31 -27.66 -8.23
CA VAL A 447 -22.11 -27.64 -7.39
C VAL A 447 -21.44 -26.26 -7.43
N ILE A 448 -21.23 -25.70 -8.62
CA ILE A 448 -20.63 -24.39 -8.77
C ILE A 448 -21.49 -23.31 -8.09
N LYS A 449 -22.79 -23.29 -8.34
CA LYS A 449 -23.70 -22.27 -7.78
C LYS A 449 -23.89 -22.38 -6.26
N LYS A 450 -23.97 -23.60 -5.72
CA LYS A 450 -24.30 -23.83 -4.32
C LYS A 450 -23.09 -23.92 -3.40
N TYR A 451 -21.91 -24.21 -3.95
CA TYR A 451 -20.70 -24.42 -3.17
C TYR A 451 -19.58 -23.42 -3.53
N VAL A 452 -19.17 -23.39 -4.81
CA VAL A 452 -17.98 -22.63 -5.22
C VAL A 452 -18.23 -21.12 -5.13
N ILE A 453 -19.30 -20.63 -5.75
CA ILE A 453 -19.61 -19.19 -5.79
C ILE A 453 -19.87 -18.61 -4.41
N PRO A 454 -20.72 -19.20 -3.55
CA PRO A 454 -20.94 -18.64 -2.20
C PRO A 454 -19.65 -18.53 -1.40
N ARG A 455 -18.78 -19.53 -1.48
CA ARG A 455 -17.51 -19.53 -0.75
C ARG A 455 -16.56 -18.40 -1.18
N ILE A 456 -16.45 -18.20 -2.50
CA ILE A 456 -15.65 -17.09 -3.06
C ILE A 456 -16.28 -15.75 -2.64
N ASN A 457 -17.59 -15.61 -2.75
CA ASN A 457 -18.28 -14.37 -2.40
C ASN A 457 -18.24 -14.09 -0.90
N ASP A 458 -18.24 -15.10 -0.03
CA ASP A 458 -18.11 -14.90 1.42
C ASP A 458 -16.72 -14.33 1.76
N GLN A 459 -15.67 -14.80 1.12
CA GLN A 459 -14.35 -14.20 1.24
C GLN A 459 -14.34 -12.74 0.72
N GLY A 460 -14.94 -12.50 -0.43
CA GLY A 460 -15.05 -11.16 -0.99
C GLY A 460 -15.84 -10.17 -0.14
N ARG A 461 -16.83 -10.64 0.64
CA ARG A 461 -17.62 -9.80 1.58
C ARG A 461 -16.87 -9.42 2.85
N ILE A 462 -15.86 -10.17 3.26
CA ILE A 462 -15.00 -9.80 4.38
C ILE A 462 -14.25 -8.50 4.02
N GLY A 463 -13.97 -8.30 2.75
CA GLY A 463 -13.24 -7.18 2.20
C GLY A 463 -11.77 -7.19 2.63
N ILE A 464 -10.94 -6.63 1.78
CA ILE A 464 -9.51 -6.51 2.00
C ILE A 464 -9.21 -5.13 2.51
N PRO A 465 -8.61 -4.96 3.71
CA PRO A 465 -8.11 -3.67 4.11
C PRO A 465 -7.02 -3.22 3.13
N LEU A 466 -7.14 -1.99 2.62
CA LEU A 466 -6.08 -1.39 1.82
C LEU A 466 -4.88 -1.11 2.74
N VAL A 467 -3.69 -1.44 2.27
CA VAL A 467 -2.46 -1.23 3.05
C VAL A 467 -2.20 0.26 3.15
N MET A 468 -2.40 0.79 4.34
CA MET A 468 -2.17 2.18 4.68
C MET A 468 -1.33 2.23 5.95
N MET A 469 -0.61 3.33 6.15
CA MET A 469 0.00 3.60 7.45
C MET A 469 -1.08 3.62 8.53
N SER A 470 -0.74 3.16 9.71
CA SER A 470 -1.69 3.17 10.85
C SER A 470 -2.29 4.56 11.04
N GLY A 471 -3.61 4.65 11.13
CA GLY A 471 -4.32 5.92 11.23
C GLY A 471 -4.67 6.61 9.91
N THR A 472 -4.25 6.07 8.77
CA THR A 472 -4.61 6.62 7.45
C THR A 472 -5.93 6.07 6.95
N MET A 473 -6.76 6.93 6.39
CA MET A 473 -7.99 6.57 5.68
C MET A 473 -7.91 7.02 4.22
N VAL A 474 -8.33 6.16 3.31
CA VAL A 474 -8.51 6.54 1.89
C VAL A 474 -9.86 7.20 1.69
N VAL A 475 -9.86 8.27 0.92
CA VAL A 475 -11.05 9.05 0.54
C VAL A 475 -11.01 9.32 -0.97
N ASN A 476 -12.15 9.68 -1.55
CA ASN A 476 -12.26 10.01 -2.98
C ASN A 476 -11.67 8.93 -3.91
N THR A 477 -11.90 7.67 -3.58
CA THR A 477 -11.28 6.55 -4.27
C THR A 477 -11.94 6.26 -5.60
N GLU A 478 -11.15 6.18 -6.65
CA GLU A 478 -11.53 5.79 -7.99
C GLU A 478 -10.74 4.56 -8.45
N LEU A 479 -11.40 3.65 -9.15
CA LEU A 479 -10.81 2.42 -9.62
C LEU A 479 -11.07 2.26 -11.12
N LYS A 480 -10.00 2.14 -11.91
CA LYS A 480 -10.04 1.94 -13.35
C LYS A 480 -9.47 0.57 -13.70
N ILE A 481 -10.16 -0.13 -14.60
CA ILE A 481 -9.68 -1.40 -15.15
C ILE A 481 -9.27 -1.14 -16.59
N GLN A 482 -8.06 -1.50 -16.90
CA GLN A 482 -7.49 -1.39 -18.25
C GLN A 482 -6.78 -2.67 -18.60
N LYS A 483 -6.34 -2.81 -19.84
CA LYS A 483 -5.64 -4.02 -20.29
C LYS A 483 -4.39 -4.28 -19.43
N HIS A 484 -4.33 -5.44 -18.80
CA HIS A 484 -3.28 -5.88 -17.86
C HIS A 484 -3.10 -5.02 -16.61
N THR A 485 -3.90 -3.96 -16.42
CA THR A 485 -3.68 -2.96 -15.40
C THR A 485 -4.93 -2.67 -14.60
N LEU A 486 -4.81 -2.66 -13.29
CA LEU A 486 -5.78 -2.14 -12.34
C LEU A 486 -5.21 -0.87 -11.73
N THR A 487 -5.85 0.27 -11.96
CA THR A 487 -5.42 1.57 -11.41
C THR A 487 -6.35 2.03 -10.32
N LEU A 488 -5.81 2.29 -9.14
CA LEU A 488 -6.47 2.90 -8.00
C LEU A 488 -5.97 4.34 -7.86
N GLY A 489 -6.85 5.33 -8.01
CA GLY A 489 -6.59 6.72 -7.64
C GLY A 489 -7.29 7.05 -6.33
N THR A 490 -6.62 7.69 -5.38
CA THR A 490 -7.20 8.01 -4.07
C THR A 490 -6.51 9.20 -3.40
N ASP A 491 -7.26 9.89 -2.55
CA ASP A 491 -6.71 10.80 -1.56
C ASP A 491 -6.60 10.07 -0.21
N PHE A 492 -5.86 10.61 0.72
CA PHE A 492 -5.73 10.03 2.05
C PHE A 492 -5.78 11.10 3.14
N GLU A 493 -6.32 10.71 4.30
CA GLU A 493 -6.36 11.50 5.52
C GLU A 493 -5.71 10.72 6.66
N ILE A 494 -4.86 11.36 7.44
CA ILE A 494 -4.26 10.78 8.65
C ILE A 494 -5.01 11.31 9.86
N LYS A 495 -5.67 10.42 10.60
CA LYS A 495 -6.33 10.75 11.86
C LYS A 495 -5.36 10.51 13.00
N HIS A 496 -4.95 11.60 13.65
CA HIS A 496 -4.07 11.66 14.83
C HIS A 496 -2.65 11.12 14.60
N LEU A 497 -1.75 12.04 14.37
CA LEU A 497 -0.32 11.87 14.68
C LEU A 497 -0.06 12.03 16.18
#